data_7ff3c7e2b03d0b79a193476a7340d080
#
_entry.id   7ff3c7e2b03d0b79a193476a7340d080
#
_cell.length_a   1.000
_cell.length_b   1.000
_cell.length_c   1.000
_cell.angle_alpha   90.00
_cell.angle_beta   90.00
_cell.angle_gamma   90.00
#
_symmetry.space_group_name_H-M   'P 1'
#
loop_
_entity.id
_entity.type
_entity.pdbx_description
1 polymer ?
#
loop_
_entity_poly.entity_id
_entity_poly.type
_entity_poly.pdbx_seq_one_letter_code
_entity_poly.pdbx_strand_id
1 'polypeptide(L)'
;RLVTRYDSPSETSNRGAYKTLLIQIGPDVAPSIIGILKGRSFFENRENFDILVRVKNPRVARLMLPFLEDEEVASQVVEAIGRLGSGAVNATIEALDQMKEKESNIPVMENIIKILGELKGPRAVESLESLSQHSSERIRDAVDRALFQIRGY
;
A
#
# COMPACT_ATOMS: atom_id res chain seq x y z
N ARG A 1 21.90 1.75 -9.37
CA ARG A 1 22.25 2.61 -10.52
C ARG A 1 21.05 2.95 -11.39
N LEU A 2 20.32 1.97 -11.89
CA LEU A 2 19.15 2.21 -12.75
C LEU A 2 18.06 3.04 -12.05
N VAL A 3 17.79 2.79 -10.78
CA VAL A 3 16.84 3.54 -9.98
C VAL A 3 17.28 4.99 -9.84
N THR A 4 18.55 5.24 -9.56
CA THR A 4 19.12 6.59 -9.45
C THR A 4 19.02 7.35 -10.78
N ARG A 5 19.26 6.68 -11.92
CA ARG A 5 19.11 7.28 -13.26
C ARG A 5 17.66 7.59 -13.60
N TYR A 6 16.75 6.68 -13.26
CA TYR A 6 15.31 6.91 -13.44
C TYR A 6 14.85 8.21 -12.77
N ASP A 7 15.45 8.51 -11.64
CA ASP A 7 15.11 9.62 -10.77
C ASP A 7 15.88 10.93 -11.07
N SER A 8 16.86 10.88 -11.96
CA SER A 8 17.65 12.04 -12.33
C SER A 8 16.86 12.99 -13.25
N PRO A 9 16.76 14.29 -12.90
CA PRO A 9 16.08 15.28 -13.76
C PRO A 9 16.70 15.45 -15.13
N SER A 10 17.99 15.12 -15.29
CA SER A 10 18.73 15.27 -16.54
C SER A 10 18.40 14.19 -17.59
N GLU A 11 17.72 13.12 -17.21
CA GLU A 11 17.44 11.96 -18.08
C GLU A 11 15.96 11.75 -18.37
N THR A 12 15.17 12.80 -18.38
CA THR A 12 13.71 12.72 -18.60
C THR A 12 13.32 12.07 -19.93
N SER A 13 14.13 12.23 -20.97
CA SER A 13 13.88 11.63 -22.29
C SER A 13 13.98 10.09 -22.31
N ASN A 14 14.70 9.49 -21.36
CA ASN A 14 14.90 8.05 -21.25
C ASN A 14 14.07 7.40 -20.12
N ARG A 15 13.23 8.19 -19.46
CA ARG A 15 12.48 7.76 -18.27
C ARG A 15 11.61 6.53 -18.51
N GLY A 16 10.95 6.47 -19.66
CA GLY A 16 10.13 5.31 -20.05
C GLY A 16 10.94 4.03 -20.22
N ALA A 17 12.13 4.12 -20.81
CA ALA A 17 13.02 2.98 -20.98
C ALA A 17 13.54 2.47 -19.63
N TYR A 18 13.95 3.37 -18.73
CA TYR A 18 14.36 3.00 -17.37
C TYR A 18 13.24 2.35 -16.56
N LYS A 19 12.02 2.89 -16.66
CA LYS A 19 10.85 2.29 -16.04
C LYS A 19 10.64 0.84 -16.49
N THR A 20 10.71 0.59 -17.79
CA THR A 20 10.58 -0.76 -18.36
C THR A 20 11.67 -1.69 -17.84
N LEU A 21 12.93 -1.24 -17.82
CA LEU A 21 14.05 -2.02 -17.29
C LEU A 21 13.87 -2.35 -15.79
N LEU A 22 13.43 -1.38 -14.99
CA LEU A 22 13.19 -1.61 -13.56
C LEU A 22 12.11 -2.66 -13.33
N ILE A 23 11.03 -2.63 -14.13
CA ILE A 23 9.98 -3.65 -14.06
C ILE A 23 10.50 -5.03 -14.46
N GLN A 24 11.36 -5.11 -15.47
CA GLN A 24 11.98 -6.38 -15.92
C GLN A 24 12.95 -6.97 -14.91
N ILE A 25 13.69 -6.13 -14.15
CA ILE A 25 14.56 -6.59 -13.05
C ILE A 25 13.71 -7.28 -11.96
N GLY A 26 12.45 -6.85 -11.81
CA GLY A 26 11.51 -7.50 -10.90
C GLY A 26 11.65 -7.07 -9.45
N PRO A 27 11.35 -7.98 -8.49
CA PRO A 27 11.15 -7.61 -7.08
C PRO A 27 12.39 -7.04 -6.39
N ASP A 28 13.59 -7.31 -6.87
CA ASP A 28 14.85 -6.87 -6.24
C ASP A 28 15.03 -5.34 -6.30
N VAL A 29 14.33 -4.67 -7.22
CA VAL A 29 14.37 -3.21 -7.33
C VAL A 29 13.49 -2.51 -6.29
N ALA A 30 12.53 -3.19 -5.69
CA ALA A 30 11.54 -2.59 -4.80
C ALA A 30 12.16 -1.85 -3.59
N PRO A 31 13.12 -2.39 -2.83
CA PRO A 31 13.74 -1.67 -1.72
C PRO A 31 14.41 -0.36 -2.14
N SER A 32 15.05 -0.35 -3.31
CA SER A 32 15.70 0.86 -3.84
C SER A 32 14.69 1.94 -4.22
N ILE A 33 13.57 1.56 -4.85
CA ILE A 33 12.49 2.49 -5.19
C ILE A 33 11.84 3.04 -3.91
N ILE A 34 11.57 2.20 -2.94
CA ILE A 34 11.04 2.60 -1.62
C ILE A 34 11.95 3.61 -0.93
N GLY A 35 13.28 3.42 -1.00
CA GLY A 35 14.23 4.38 -0.47
C GLY A 35 14.16 5.78 -1.09
N ILE A 36 13.70 5.88 -2.33
CA ILE A 36 13.54 7.16 -3.05
C ILE A 36 12.22 7.86 -2.69
N LEU A 37 11.19 7.14 -2.26
CA LEU A 37 9.87 7.72 -1.98
C LEU A 37 9.89 8.75 -0.84
N LYS A 38 10.82 8.64 0.10
CA LYS A 38 10.94 9.57 1.22
C LYS A 38 11.31 10.96 0.76
N GLY A 39 10.55 11.96 1.20
CA GLY A 39 10.83 13.37 0.91
C GLY A 39 10.43 13.85 -0.47
N ARG A 40 9.62 13.07 -1.19
CA ARG A 40 9.14 13.42 -2.52
C ARG A 40 7.67 13.86 -2.51
N SER A 41 7.34 14.69 -3.50
CA SER A 41 5.97 15.14 -3.71
C SER A 41 5.05 14.03 -4.23
N PHE A 42 3.74 14.27 -4.10
CA PHE A 42 2.69 13.39 -4.62
C PHE A 42 2.93 12.98 -6.10
N PHE A 43 3.28 13.93 -6.96
CA PHE A 43 3.46 13.66 -8.40
C PHE A 43 4.71 12.83 -8.70
N GLU A 44 5.79 13.10 -7.99
CA GLU A 44 7.05 12.35 -8.16
C GLU A 44 6.91 10.89 -7.71
N ASN A 45 6.10 10.64 -6.68
CA ASN A 45 5.90 9.30 -6.15
C ASN A 45 4.97 8.42 -7.01
N ARG A 46 4.05 9.01 -7.77
CA ARG A 46 3.07 8.28 -8.56
C ARG A 46 3.69 7.23 -9.50
N GLU A 47 4.74 7.61 -10.22
CA GLU A 47 5.42 6.68 -11.13
C GLU A 47 6.20 5.59 -10.40
N ASN A 48 6.78 5.91 -9.25
CA ASN A 48 7.46 4.93 -8.40
C ASN A 48 6.49 3.88 -7.86
N PHE A 49 5.32 4.30 -7.40
CA PHE A 49 4.26 3.36 -7.00
C PHE A 49 3.76 2.51 -8.16
N ASP A 50 3.63 3.07 -9.37
CA ASP A 50 3.25 2.30 -10.55
C ASP A 50 4.28 1.20 -10.89
N ILE A 51 5.56 1.49 -10.76
CA ILE A 51 6.63 0.48 -10.93
C ILE A 51 6.48 -0.63 -9.88
N LEU A 52 6.32 -0.26 -8.60
CA LEU A 52 6.17 -1.21 -7.51
C LEU A 52 4.97 -2.16 -7.71
N VAL A 53 3.85 -1.63 -8.18
CA VAL A 53 2.66 -2.44 -8.49
C VAL A 53 2.93 -3.42 -9.63
N ARG A 54 3.61 -2.97 -10.68
CA ARG A 54 3.90 -3.81 -11.87
C ARG A 54 4.91 -4.92 -11.61
N VAL A 55 5.74 -4.78 -10.61
CA VAL A 55 6.67 -5.84 -10.15
C VAL A 55 5.93 -7.08 -9.65
N LYS A 56 4.65 -6.96 -9.29
CA LYS A 56 3.75 -8.06 -8.88
C LYS A 56 4.31 -8.97 -7.78
N ASN A 57 5.02 -8.40 -6.82
CA ASN A 57 5.55 -9.17 -5.70
C ASN A 57 4.79 -8.84 -4.41
N PRO A 58 4.21 -9.83 -3.71
CA PRO A 58 3.50 -9.62 -2.44
C PRO A 58 4.34 -8.93 -1.36
N ARG A 59 5.66 -9.12 -1.37
CA ARG A 59 6.58 -8.47 -0.43
C ARG A 59 6.58 -6.95 -0.55
N VAL A 60 6.22 -6.43 -1.72
CA VAL A 60 6.11 -4.99 -1.95
C VAL A 60 5.08 -4.36 -1.04
N ALA A 61 3.97 -5.04 -0.74
CA ALA A 61 2.96 -4.54 0.20
C ALA A 61 3.55 -4.24 1.58
N ARG A 62 4.36 -5.13 2.14
CA ARG A 62 5.03 -4.91 3.44
C ARG A 62 5.95 -3.69 3.45
N LEU A 63 6.62 -3.43 2.31
CA LEU A 63 7.50 -2.28 2.17
C LEU A 63 6.74 -0.96 2.02
N MET A 64 5.51 -1.02 1.50
CA MET A 64 4.67 0.16 1.27
C MET A 64 3.82 0.56 2.48
N LEU A 65 3.39 -0.41 3.29
CA LEU A 65 2.51 -0.18 4.45
C LEU A 65 3.02 0.90 5.43
N PRO A 66 4.32 0.99 5.77
CA PRO A 66 4.83 2.05 6.64
C PRO A 66 4.60 3.48 6.11
N PHE A 67 4.44 3.66 4.80
CA PHE A 67 4.15 4.98 4.21
C PHE A 67 2.71 5.45 4.44
N LEU A 68 1.83 4.61 5.01
CA LEU A 68 0.49 5.04 5.45
C LEU A 68 0.54 6.07 6.60
N GLU A 69 1.67 6.18 7.31
CA GLU A 69 1.88 7.19 8.33
C GLU A 69 2.13 8.59 7.73
N ASP A 70 2.50 8.66 6.47
CA ASP A 70 2.71 9.91 5.74
C ASP A 70 1.39 10.30 5.02
N GLU A 71 0.70 11.31 5.55
CA GLU A 71 -0.59 11.78 5.04
C GLU A 71 -0.53 12.21 3.57
N GLU A 72 0.61 12.74 3.11
CA GLU A 72 0.76 13.21 1.73
C GLU A 72 0.74 12.07 0.71
N VAL A 73 1.20 10.89 1.09
CA VAL A 73 1.29 9.73 0.19
C VAL A 73 0.33 8.60 0.55
N ALA A 74 -0.34 8.66 1.70
CA ALA A 74 -1.20 7.58 2.19
C ALA A 74 -2.26 7.13 1.17
N SER A 75 -2.91 8.06 0.48
CA SER A 75 -3.92 7.73 -0.54
C SER A 75 -3.33 6.96 -1.73
N GLN A 76 -2.11 7.29 -2.13
CA GLN A 76 -1.39 6.57 -3.20
C GLN A 76 -0.98 5.17 -2.75
N VAL A 77 -0.56 5.02 -1.51
CA VAL A 77 -0.23 3.72 -0.92
C VAL A 77 -1.45 2.82 -0.88
N VAL A 78 -2.61 3.34 -0.45
CA VAL A 78 -3.88 2.60 -0.47
C VAL A 78 -4.19 2.10 -1.87
N GLU A 79 -4.17 2.98 -2.88
CA GLU A 79 -4.42 2.61 -4.27
C GLU A 79 -3.42 1.57 -4.78
N ALA A 80 -2.13 1.78 -4.52
CA ALA A 80 -1.07 0.92 -5.00
C ALA A 80 -1.16 -0.49 -4.39
N ILE A 81 -1.40 -0.62 -3.09
CA ILE A 81 -1.57 -1.93 -2.43
C ILE A 81 -2.86 -2.61 -2.93
N GLY A 82 -3.95 -1.87 -3.10
CA GLY A 82 -5.18 -2.39 -3.70
C GLY A 82 -4.95 -3.02 -5.08
N ARG A 83 -4.12 -2.40 -5.91
CA ARG A 83 -3.73 -2.91 -7.23
C ARG A 83 -2.81 -4.15 -7.20
N LEU A 84 -2.13 -4.44 -6.10
CA LEU A 84 -1.35 -5.67 -5.95
C LEU A 84 -2.23 -6.92 -5.87
N GLY A 85 -3.50 -6.76 -5.51
CA GLY A 85 -4.47 -7.85 -5.47
C GLY A 85 -4.28 -8.80 -4.29
N SER A 86 -4.78 -10.03 -4.43
CA SER A 86 -4.86 -11.03 -3.35
C SER A 86 -3.52 -11.34 -2.66
N GLY A 87 -2.40 -11.16 -3.35
CA GLY A 87 -1.07 -11.37 -2.78
C GLY A 87 -0.73 -10.42 -1.62
N ALA A 88 -1.40 -9.26 -1.54
CA ALA A 88 -1.17 -8.27 -0.48
C ALA A 88 -2.02 -8.52 0.78
N VAL A 89 -3.02 -9.40 0.73
CA VAL A 89 -4.00 -9.60 1.83
C VAL A 89 -3.31 -9.96 3.14
N ASN A 90 -2.44 -10.96 3.15
CA ASN A 90 -1.81 -11.43 4.37
C ASN A 90 -0.93 -10.36 5.03
N ALA A 91 -0.12 -9.64 4.24
CA ALA A 91 0.72 -8.57 4.76
C ALA A 91 -0.12 -7.43 5.35
N THR A 92 -1.27 -7.14 4.75
CA THR A 92 -2.18 -6.09 5.22
C THR A 92 -2.93 -6.53 6.50
N ILE A 93 -3.33 -7.80 6.61
CA ILE A 93 -3.89 -8.36 7.85
C ILE A 93 -2.87 -8.28 9.00
N GLU A 94 -1.62 -8.71 8.76
CA GLU A 94 -0.56 -8.63 9.77
C GLU A 94 -0.34 -7.18 10.26
N ALA A 95 -0.37 -6.21 9.34
CA ALA A 95 -0.26 -4.81 9.71
C ALA A 95 -1.44 -4.32 10.56
N LEU A 96 -2.67 -4.74 10.23
CA LEU A 96 -3.85 -4.42 11.03
C LEU A 96 -3.76 -5.01 12.44
N ASP A 97 -3.38 -6.28 12.57
CA ASP A 97 -3.28 -6.97 13.84
C ASP A 97 -2.21 -6.33 14.77
N GLN A 98 -1.08 -5.91 14.20
CA GLN A 98 -0.05 -5.18 14.95
C GLN A 98 -0.55 -3.82 15.46
N MET A 99 -1.44 -3.16 14.70
CA MET A 99 -2.00 -1.87 15.11
C MET A 99 -3.08 -1.99 16.19
N LYS A 100 -3.84 -3.09 16.21
CA LYS A 100 -4.84 -3.37 17.25
C LYS A 100 -4.22 -3.34 18.65
N GLU A 101 -3.00 -3.85 18.78
CA GLU A 101 -2.28 -3.91 20.05
C GLU A 101 -1.81 -2.52 20.55
N LYS A 102 -1.70 -1.55 19.65
CA LYS A 102 -1.07 -0.25 19.96
C LYS A 102 -2.06 0.92 20.13
N GLU A 103 -3.33 0.75 19.81
CA GLU A 103 -4.41 1.78 19.83
C GLU A 103 -4.02 3.17 19.26
N SER A 104 -2.94 3.27 18.47
CA SER A 104 -2.19 4.50 18.41
C SER A 104 -2.40 5.35 17.15
N ASN A 105 -3.05 4.88 16.09
CA ASN A 105 -3.22 5.69 14.89
C ASN A 105 -4.48 5.35 14.09
N ILE A 106 -5.59 6.00 14.46
CA ILE A 106 -6.89 5.81 13.81
C ILE A 106 -6.84 6.04 12.29
N PRO A 107 -6.23 7.11 11.76
CA PRO A 107 -6.16 7.31 10.30
C PRO A 107 -5.43 6.19 9.56
N VAL A 108 -4.32 5.70 10.10
CA VAL A 108 -3.56 4.59 9.48
C VAL A 108 -4.37 3.30 9.54
N MET A 109 -5.00 2.99 10.66
CA MET A 109 -5.87 1.82 10.83
C MET A 109 -7.04 1.87 9.85
N GLU A 110 -7.69 3.02 9.69
CA GLU A 110 -8.76 3.24 8.71
C GLU A 110 -8.29 2.93 7.28
N ASN A 111 -7.11 3.41 6.90
CA ASN A 111 -6.51 3.13 5.59
C ASN A 111 -6.21 1.65 5.38
N ILE A 112 -5.69 0.96 6.39
CA ILE A 112 -5.44 -0.50 6.33
C ILE A 112 -6.76 -1.26 6.14
N ILE A 113 -7.79 -0.91 6.88
CA ILE A 113 -9.13 -1.51 6.76
C ILE A 113 -9.69 -1.28 5.35
N LYS A 114 -9.56 -0.06 4.82
CA LYS A 114 -9.96 0.27 3.45
C LYS A 114 -9.24 -0.60 2.42
N ILE A 115 -7.94 -0.77 2.54
CA ILE A 115 -7.15 -1.65 1.66
C ILE A 115 -7.72 -3.08 1.69
N LEU A 116 -8.01 -3.62 2.87
CA LEU A 116 -8.57 -4.97 3.01
C LEU A 116 -9.92 -5.11 2.31
N GLY A 117 -10.77 -4.09 2.39
CA GLY A 117 -12.03 -4.03 1.65
C GLY A 117 -11.82 -4.06 0.13
N GLU A 118 -10.90 -3.26 -0.38
CA GLU A 118 -10.57 -3.19 -1.82
C GLU A 118 -9.95 -4.49 -2.35
N LEU A 119 -9.12 -5.16 -1.55
CA LEU A 119 -8.53 -6.45 -1.89
C LEU A 119 -9.55 -7.59 -1.91
N LYS A 120 -10.73 -7.41 -1.31
CA LYS A 120 -11.83 -8.39 -1.23
C LYS A 120 -11.37 -9.77 -0.73
N GLY A 121 -10.39 -9.80 0.18
CA GLY A 121 -9.82 -11.03 0.71
C GLY A 121 -10.70 -11.66 1.80
N PRO A 122 -11.31 -12.85 1.61
CA PRO A 122 -12.15 -13.48 2.62
C PRO A 122 -11.44 -13.72 3.96
N ARG A 123 -10.12 -13.91 3.92
CA ARG A 123 -9.29 -14.10 5.11
C ARG A 123 -9.25 -12.89 6.05
N ALA A 124 -9.58 -11.69 5.53
CA ALA A 124 -9.61 -10.47 6.33
C ALA A 124 -10.87 -10.35 7.22
N VAL A 125 -11.90 -11.17 6.97
CA VAL A 125 -13.20 -11.06 7.65
C VAL A 125 -13.05 -11.19 9.17
N GLU A 126 -12.36 -12.19 9.66
CA GLU A 126 -12.18 -12.41 11.10
C GLU A 126 -11.43 -11.23 11.76
N SER A 127 -10.35 -10.75 11.15
CA SER A 127 -9.60 -9.60 11.65
C SER A 127 -10.46 -8.33 11.66
N LEU A 128 -11.29 -8.12 10.64
CA LEU A 128 -12.20 -6.97 10.56
C LEU A 128 -13.32 -7.08 11.61
N GLU A 129 -13.95 -8.25 11.75
CA GLU A 129 -15.01 -8.46 12.74
C GLU A 129 -14.54 -8.21 14.17
N SER A 130 -13.29 -8.51 14.48
CA SER A 130 -12.73 -8.22 15.82
C SER A 130 -12.70 -6.73 16.16
N LEU A 131 -12.82 -5.85 15.16
CA LEU A 131 -12.87 -4.39 15.31
C LEU A 131 -14.29 -3.81 15.25
N SER A 132 -15.33 -4.65 15.08
CA SER A 132 -16.73 -4.17 14.98
C SER A 132 -17.21 -3.45 16.24
N GLN A 133 -16.58 -3.68 17.40
CA GLN A 133 -16.87 -3.02 18.66
C GLN A 133 -15.78 -2.03 19.09
N HIS A 134 -14.96 -1.57 18.15
CA HIS A 134 -13.90 -0.62 18.44
C HIS A 134 -14.47 0.69 19.01
N SER A 135 -13.74 1.34 19.93
CA SER A 135 -14.17 2.60 20.57
C SER A 135 -14.40 3.73 19.57
N SER A 136 -13.60 3.81 18.52
CA SER A 136 -13.73 4.81 17.46
C SER A 136 -14.86 4.46 16.49
N GLU A 137 -15.82 5.36 16.31
CA GLU A 137 -16.87 5.25 15.30
C GLU A 137 -16.29 5.17 13.88
N ARG A 138 -15.25 5.95 13.59
CA ARG A 138 -14.56 5.92 12.29
C ARG A 138 -14.05 4.51 11.93
N ILE A 139 -13.53 3.78 12.91
CA ILE A 139 -13.06 2.41 12.69
C ILE A 139 -14.23 1.48 12.46
N ARG A 140 -15.31 1.58 13.25
CA ARG A 140 -16.51 0.75 13.05
C ARG A 140 -17.11 0.96 11.66
N ASP A 141 -17.25 2.20 11.21
CA ASP A 141 -17.76 2.54 9.88
C ASP A 141 -16.85 2.02 8.76
N ALA A 142 -15.54 2.10 8.94
CA ALA A 142 -14.59 1.56 7.98
C ALA A 142 -14.69 0.03 7.89
N VAL A 143 -14.83 -0.65 9.02
CA VAL A 143 -15.03 -2.11 9.11
C VAL A 143 -16.31 -2.52 8.40
N ASP A 144 -17.43 -1.85 8.66
CA ASP A 144 -18.72 -2.17 8.03
C ASP A 144 -18.63 -2.04 6.50
N ARG A 145 -18.00 -0.97 6.01
CA ARG A 145 -17.77 -0.77 4.57
C ARG A 145 -16.88 -1.87 3.98
N ALA A 146 -15.79 -2.22 4.65
CA ALA A 146 -14.87 -3.24 4.18
C ALA A 146 -15.55 -4.63 4.15
N LEU A 147 -16.29 -4.99 5.19
CA LEU A 147 -17.04 -6.24 5.24
C LEU A 147 -18.11 -6.30 4.14
N PHE A 148 -18.80 -5.19 3.88
CA PHE A 148 -19.75 -5.10 2.77
C PHE A 148 -19.05 -5.32 1.42
N GLN A 149 -17.89 -4.72 1.19
CA GLN A 149 -17.11 -4.90 -0.05
C GLN A 149 -16.67 -6.36 -0.25
N ILE A 150 -16.27 -7.04 0.84
CA ILE A 150 -15.79 -8.43 0.80
C ILE A 150 -16.95 -9.40 0.58
N ARG A 151 -18.06 -9.20 1.28
CA ARG A 151 -19.22 -10.12 1.29
C ARG A 151 -20.22 -9.83 0.17
N GLY A 152 -20.28 -8.59 -0.32
CA GLY A 152 -21.25 -8.14 -1.31
C GLY A 152 -22.65 -7.87 -0.73
N TYR A 153 -22.76 -7.80 0.60
CA TYR A 153 -24.02 -7.49 1.31
C TYR A 153 -23.79 -6.90 2.69
#